data_4b285c321103eb76b713a871f41078ca
#
_entry.id   4b285c321103eb76b713a871f41078ca
#
_cell.length_a   1.000
_cell.length_b   1.000
_cell.length_c   1.000
_cell.angle_alpha   90.00
_cell.angle_beta   90.00
_cell.angle_gamma   90.00
#
_symmetry.space_group_name_H-M   'P 1'
#
loop_
_entity.id
_entity.type
_entity.pdbx_description
1 polymer ?
#
loop_
_entity_poly.entity_id
_entity_poly.type
_entity_poly.pdbx_seq_one_letter_code
_entity_poly.pdbx_strand_id
1 'polypeptide(L)'
;MLRHFLWLSPSEYIYKTQLENIDTQFSNIEYMSYSRLMKHEDSIDTLHPDYIILDEFHRCGAAEWGKSVRKLLEAYPKAKRLGLSATNIRYLDNQRNMAEELFEGNIASEMTLGEAIVREILPEPKYVIAMYSYKKELEQLKKRIEGLSNPGLVLENE
;
A
#
# COMPACT_ATOMS: atom_id res chain seq x y z
N MET A 1 9.80 21.00 -22.56
CA MET A 1 10.47 20.26 -21.49
C MET A 1 9.60 19.10 -21.09
N LEU A 2 10.14 17.87 -21.06
CA LEU A 2 9.37 16.68 -20.69
C LEU A 2 9.06 16.74 -19.19
N ARG A 3 7.82 16.43 -18.79
CA ARG A 3 7.41 16.43 -17.37
C ARG A 3 7.98 15.19 -16.68
N HIS A 4 8.47 15.34 -15.46
CA HIS A 4 9.00 14.25 -14.66
C HIS A 4 7.93 13.71 -13.70
N PHE A 5 7.72 12.39 -13.73
CA PHE A 5 6.77 11.69 -12.89
C PHE A 5 7.53 10.78 -11.92
N LEU A 6 7.24 10.92 -10.64
CA LEU A 6 7.69 9.98 -9.61
C LEU A 6 6.51 9.10 -9.22
N TRP A 7 6.63 7.80 -9.49
CA TRP A 7 5.60 6.82 -9.17
C TRP A 7 6.05 5.96 -7.98
N LEU A 8 5.36 6.09 -6.86
CA LEU A 8 5.60 5.32 -5.65
C LEU A 8 4.60 4.16 -5.56
N SER A 9 5.10 2.95 -5.31
CA SER A 9 4.30 1.74 -5.13
C SER A 9 4.70 0.96 -3.88
N PRO A 10 3.86 0.04 -3.37
CA PRO A 10 4.19 -0.76 -2.19
C PRO A 10 5.42 -1.65 -2.37
N SER A 11 5.69 -2.15 -3.59
CA SER A 11 6.83 -3.01 -3.87
C SER A 11 7.32 -2.85 -5.31
N GLU A 12 8.59 -3.19 -5.54
CA GLU A 12 9.16 -3.22 -6.90
C GLU A 12 8.49 -4.24 -7.81
N TYR A 13 7.99 -5.33 -7.26
CA TYR A 13 7.27 -6.35 -8.02
C TYR A 13 6.01 -5.80 -8.67
N ILE A 14 5.23 -5.00 -7.93
CA ILE A 14 3.98 -4.43 -8.44
C ILE A 14 4.24 -3.56 -9.66
N TYR A 15 5.15 -2.60 -9.59
CA TYR A 15 5.40 -1.73 -10.73
C TYR A 15 6.08 -2.45 -11.90
N LYS A 16 6.94 -3.45 -11.65
CA LYS A 16 7.52 -4.28 -12.72
C LYS A 16 6.45 -5.03 -13.49
N THR A 17 5.50 -5.65 -12.79
CA THR A 17 4.36 -6.32 -13.43
C THR A 17 3.47 -5.34 -14.22
N GLN A 18 3.28 -4.11 -13.70
CA GLN A 18 2.57 -3.07 -14.44
C GLN A 18 3.31 -2.66 -15.71
N LEU A 19 4.65 -2.53 -15.64
CA LEU A 19 5.48 -2.19 -16.80
C LEU A 19 5.46 -3.27 -17.89
N GLU A 20 5.42 -4.55 -17.53
CA GLU A 20 5.32 -5.66 -18.47
C GLU A 20 4.03 -5.61 -19.33
N ASN A 21 2.98 -4.97 -18.81
CA ASN A 21 1.71 -4.77 -19.50
C ASN A 21 1.65 -3.48 -20.34
N ILE A 22 2.72 -2.70 -20.38
CA ILE A 22 2.81 -1.44 -21.12
C ILE A 22 3.84 -1.61 -22.24
N ASP A 23 3.40 -1.56 -23.49
CA ASP A 23 4.27 -1.73 -24.66
C ASP A 23 5.30 -0.59 -24.87
N THR A 24 5.17 0.49 -24.12
CA THR A 24 6.00 1.68 -24.28
C THR A 24 6.79 1.98 -23.01
N GLN A 25 8.12 2.10 -23.15
CA GLN A 25 8.97 2.59 -22.08
C GLN A 25 8.94 4.13 -22.03
N PHE A 26 8.60 4.69 -20.90
CA PHE A 26 8.60 6.13 -20.65
C PHE A 26 9.88 6.53 -19.92
N SER A 27 10.73 7.34 -20.56
CA SER A 27 11.99 7.81 -19.98
C SER A 27 11.83 8.88 -18.89
N ASN A 28 10.63 9.43 -18.76
CA ASN A 28 10.29 10.51 -17.82
C ASN A 28 9.51 10.05 -16.61
N ILE A 29 9.38 8.72 -16.40
CA ILE A 29 8.75 8.15 -15.21
C ILE A 29 9.84 7.45 -14.40
N GLU A 30 10.02 7.92 -13.16
CA GLU A 30 10.86 7.26 -12.16
C GLU A 30 9.97 6.43 -11.25
N TYR A 31 10.27 5.13 -11.14
CA TYR A 31 9.56 4.20 -10.26
C TYR A 31 10.35 3.93 -8.99
N MET A 32 9.67 4.01 -7.85
CA MET A 32 10.28 3.77 -6.54
C MET A 32 9.30 3.06 -5.61
N SER A 33 9.79 2.15 -4.77
CA SER A 33 8.94 1.61 -3.69
C SER A 33 8.95 2.53 -2.47
N TYR A 34 7.85 2.51 -1.68
CA TYR A 34 7.81 3.24 -0.40
C TYR A 34 8.96 2.86 0.55
N SER A 35 9.33 1.59 0.54
CA SER A 35 10.47 1.11 1.34
C SER A 35 11.81 1.69 0.87
N ARG A 36 11.98 1.92 -0.44
CA ARG A 36 13.17 2.57 -0.98
C ARG A 36 13.20 4.03 -0.62
N LEU A 37 12.08 4.75 -0.76
CA LEU A 37 11.96 6.14 -0.33
C LEU A 37 12.35 6.31 1.14
N MET A 38 11.83 5.45 2.01
CA MET A 38 12.15 5.46 3.45
C MET A 38 13.63 5.24 3.74
N LYS A 39 14.29 4.34 3.00
CA LYS A 39 15.72 4.05 3.20
C LYS A 39 16.65 5.15 2.67
N HIS A 40 16.17 5.96 1.74
CA HIS A 40 16.95 6.99 1.04
C HIS A 40 16.28 8.36 1.15
N GLU A 41 15.79 8.72 2.36
CA GLU A 41 15.17 10.02 2.60
C GLU A 41 16.08 11.22 2.34
N ASP A 42 17.39 11.03 2.45
CA ASP A 42 18.43 12.00 2.12
C ASP A 42 18.50 12.34 0.62
N SER A 43 18.00 11.46 -0.24
CA SER A 43 17.95 11.70 -1.69
C SER A 43 16.67 12.41 -2.16
N ILE A 44 15.72 12.67 -1.27
CA ILE A 44 14.45 13.32 -1.63
C ILE A 44 14.70 14.63 -2.37
N ASP A 45 15.63 15.45 -1.92
CA ASP A 45 15.93 16.78 -2.48
C ASP A 45 16.46 16.72 -3.93
N THR A 46 16.85 15.56 -4.42
CA THR A 46 17.38 15.38 -5.78
C THR A 46 16.36 14.86 -6.79
N LEU A 47 15.14 14.50 -6.36
CA LEU A 47 14.15 13.85 -7.22
C LEU A 47 13.45 14.81 -8.22
N HIS A 48 13.22 16.04 -7.82
CA HIS A 48 12.59 17.11 -8.63
C HIS A 48 11.37 16.69 -9.48
N PRO A 49 10.33 16.02 -8.93
CA PRO A 49 9.17 15.59 -9.70
C PRO A 49 8.23 16.77 -10.02
N ASP A 50 7.68 16.79 -11.23
CA ASP A 50 6.51 17.62 -11.58
C ASP A 50 5.20 16.97 -11.10
N TYR A 51 5.17 15.61 -11.06
CA TYR A 51 4.03 14.80 -10.64
C TYR A 51 4.47 13.71 -9.67
N ILE A 52 3.71 13.51 -8.62
CA ILE A 52 3.89 12.42 -7.65
C ILE A 52 2.66 11.53 -7.69
N ILE A 53 2.87 10.25 -8.05
CA ILE A 53 1.82 9.23 -8.10
C ILE A 53 2.02 8.31 -6.90
N LEU A 54 0.98 8.16 -6.07
CA LEU A 54 0.95 7.31 -4.89
C LEU A 54 0.03 6.11 -5.15
N ASP A 55 0.61 4.97 -5.53
CA ASP A 55 -0.13 3.73 -5.76
C ASP A 55 -0.43 3.05 -4.42
N GLU A 56 -1.65 2.55 -4.25
CA GLU A 56 -2.15 2.02 -2.96
C GLU A 56 -1.97 3.03 -1.81
N PHE A 57 -2.34 4.29 -2.06
CA PHE A 57 -2.07 5.41 -1.15
C PHE A 57 -2.66 5.22 0.26
N HIS A 58 -3.65 4.35 0.46
CA HIS A 58 -4.14 4.00 1.79
C HIS A 58 -3.03 3.45 2.71
N ARG A 59 -1.96 2.88 2.13
CA ARG A 59 -0.78 2.39 2.86
C ARG A 59 0.11 3.51 3.39
N CYS A 60 0.02 4.72 2.83
CA CYS A 60 0.79 5.87 3.31
C CYS A 60 0.36 6.34 4.71
N GLY A 61 -0.73 5.81 5.26
CA GLY A 61 -1.09 5.99 6.66
C GLY A 61 -0.21 5.25 7.66
N ALA A 62 0.60 4.26 7.23
CA ALA A 62 1.57 3.58 8.10
C ALA A 62 2.59 4.57 8.66
N ALA A 63 2.98 4.40 9.93
CA ALA A 63 3.82 5.35 10.65
C ALA A 63 5.12 5.67 9.89
N GLU A 64 5.85 4.65 9.47
CA GLU A 64 7.14 4.80 8.81
C GLU A 64 7.01 5.33 7.36
N TRP A 65 6.20 4.66 6.53
CA TRP A 65 6.01 5.07 5.13
C TRP A 65 5.36 6.45 5.02
N GLY A 66 4.36 6.71 5.89
CA GLY A 66 3.67 7.98 5.88
C GLY A 66 4.57 9.16 6.26
N LYS A 67 5.58 8.94 7.10
CA LYS A 67 6.57 9.96 7.45
C LYS A 67 7.40 10.36 6.22
N SER A 68 7.96 9.38 5.51
CA SER A 68 8.78 9.62 4.31
C SER A 68 7.96 10.22 3.16
N VAL A 69 6.71 9.77 2.99
CA VAL A 69 5.80 10.36 1.99
C VAL A 69 5.49 11.82 2.33
N ARG A 70 5.16 12.16 3.58
CA ARG A 70 4.91 13.55 3.97
C ARG A 70 6.14 14.42 3.72
N LYS A 71 7.33 13.95 4.08
CA LYS A 71 8.58 14.66 3.81
C LYS A 71 8.77 14.94 2.31
N LEU A 72 8.49 13.97 1.45
CA LEU A 72 8.51 14.14 0.00
C LEU A 72 7.50 15.21 -0.46
N LEU A 73 6.25 15.13 0.02
CA LEU A 73 5.19 16.07 -0.37
C LEU A 73 5.48 17.51 0.11
N GLU A 74 6.14 17.65 1.26
CA GLU A 74 6.59 18.94 1.80
C GLU A 74 7.76 19.51 1.00
N ALA A 75 8.70 18.66 0.55
CA ALA A 75 9.83 19.09 -0.29
C ALA A 75 9.34 19.58 -1.67
N TYR A 76 8.26 19.03 -2.19
CA TYR A 76 7.73 19.38 -3.51
C TYR A 76 6.26 19.85 -3.47
N PRO A 77 5.97 20.99 -2.83
CA PRO A 77 4.59 21.47 -2.67
C PRO A 77 3.91 21.88 -3.98
N LYS A 78 4.69 22.14 -5.03
CA LYS A 78 4.19 22.49 -6.36
C LYS A 78 3.96 21.30 -7.28
N ALA A 79 4.49 20.11 -6.92
CA ALA A 79 4.25 18.91 -7.69
C ALA A 79 2.77 18.52 -7.61
N LYS A 80 2.20 18.15 -8.76
CA LYS A 80 0.82 17.64 -8.80
C LYS A 80 0.78 16.24 -8.22
N ARG A 81 -0.27 15.92 -7.48
CA ARG A 81 -0.43 14.66 -6.76
C ARG A 81 -1.56 13.85 -7.37
N LEU A 82 -1.33 12.55 -7.54
CA LEU A 82 -2.34 11.57 -7.93
C LEU A 82 -2.26 10.37 -6.99
N GLY A 83 -3.38 10.01 -6.39
CA GLY A 83 -3.52 8.80 -5.58
C GLY A 83 -4.33 7.74 -6.32
N LEU A 84 -3.86 6.50 -6.29
CA LEU A 84 -4.55 5.32 -6.81
C LEU A 84 -4.76 4.35 -5.65
N SER A 85 -5.98 3.88 -5.44
CA SER A 85 -6.29 2.90 -4.40
C SER A 85 -7.67 2.27 -4.61
N ALA A 86 -7.82 1.04 -4.20
CA ALA A 86 -9.13 0.38 -4.13
C ALA A 86 -9.98 0.87 -2.93
N THR A 87 -9.38 1.58 -1.97
CA THR A 87 -10.08 2.14 -0.81
C THR A 87 -9.42 3.43 -0.33
N ASN A 88 -10.25 4.39 0.06
CA ASN A 88 -9.80 5.64 0.66
C ASN A 88 -9.51 5.48 2.17
N ILE A 89 -10.07 4.43 2.78
CA ILE A 89 -10.04 4.21 4.22
C ILE A 89 -8.92 3.24 4.60
N ARG A 90 -8.11 3.65 5.55
CA ARG A 90 -7.15 2.77 6.21
C ARG A 90 -7.80 2.20 7.47
N TYR A 91 -8.26 0.96 7.40
CA TYR A 91 -8.99 0.30 8.48
C TYR A 91 -8.12 -0.05 9.70
N LEU A 92 -6.81 -0.16 9.52
CA LEU A 92 -5.89 -0.57 10.59
C LEU A 92 -5.68 0.51 11.68
N ASP A 93 -5.90 1.79 11.35
CA ASP A 93 -5.60 2.93 12.23
C ASP A 93 -6.85 3.79 12.43
N ASN A 94 -7.83 3.32 13.18
CA ASN A 94 -9.06 4.05 13.50
C ASN A 94 -9.82 4.57 12.27
N GLN A 95 -9.81 3.81 11.16
CA GLN A 95 -10.54 4.16 9.93
C GLN A 95 -10.14 5.54 9.35
N ARG A 96 -8.85 5.85 9.32
CA ARG A 96 -8.35 7.10 8.77
C ARG A 96 -8.69 7.23 7.29
N ASN A 97 -9.24 8.39 6.91
CA ASN A 97 -9.48 8.71 5.51
C ASN A 97 -8.23 9.30 4.87
N MET A 98 -7.52 8.48 4.09
CA MET A 98 -6.27 8.87 3.47
C MET A 98 -6.46 9.83 2.28
N ALA A 99 -7.65 9.86 1.65
CA ALA A 99 -7.98 10.84 0.63
C ALA A 99 -8.06 12.25 1.23
N GLU A 100 -8.66 12.40 2.42
CA GLU A 100 -8.69 13.68 3.15
C GLU A 100 -7.27 14.11 3.54
N GLU A 101 -6.47 13.19 4.09
CA GLU A 101 -5.15 13.54 4.63
C GLU A 101 -4.11 13.90 3.55
N LEU A 102 -4.16 13.27 2.38
CA LEU A 102 -3.13 13.43 1.34
C LEU A 102 -3.58 14.30 0.16
N PHE A 103 -4.90 14.39 -0.07
CA PHE A 103 -5.48 15.02 -1.26
C PHE A 103 -6.61 16.00 -0.93
N GLU A 104 -6.79 16.38 0.35
CA GLU A 104 -7.82 17.32 0.80
C GLU A 104 -9.24 16.90 0.38
N GLY A 105 -9.49 15.59 0.33
CA GLY A 105 -10.77 15.01 -0.10
C GLY A 105 -11.05 15.10 -1.61
N ASN A 106 -10.10 15.57 -2.43
CA ASN A 106 -10.28 15.66 -3.87
C ASN A 106 -10.28 14.27 -4.51
N ILE A 107 -11.45 13.80 -4.95
CA ILE A 107 -11.64 12.51 -5.63
C ILE A 107 -12.00 12.80 -7.09
N ALA A 108 -11.10 12.49 -8.01
CA ALA A 108 -11.30 12.72 -9.44
C ALA A 108 -12.19 11.65 -10.10
N SER A 109 -12.12 10.41 -9.61
CA SER A 109 -12.92 9.29 -10.09
C SER A 109 -13.07 8.24 -8.99
N GLU A 110 -14.26 7.69 -8.85
CA GLU A 110 -14.57 6.59 -7.94
C GLU A 110 -15.46 5.58 -8.66
N MET A 111 -15.20 4.29 -8.41
CA MET A 111 -16.03 3.20 -8.89
C MET A 111 -16.22 2.20 -7.76
N THR A 112 -17.46 1.92 -7.41
CA THR A 112 -17.76 0.90 -6.41
C THR A 112 -17.62 -0.51 -7.00
N LEU A 113 -17.42 -1.51 -6.14
CA LEU A 113 -17.39 -2.92 -6.57
C LEU A 113 -18.69 -3.31 -7.29
N GLY A 114 -19.85 -2.88 -6.76
CA GLY A 114 -21.14 -3.14 -7.40
C GLY A 114 -21.24 -2.55 -8.79
N GLU A 115 -20.79 -1.31 -8.97
CA GLU A 115 -20.75 -0.66 -10.28
C GLU A 115 -19.81 -1.38 -11.25
N ALA A 116 -18.65 -1.79 -10.78
CA ALA A 116 -17.67 -2.51 -11.61
C ALA A 116 -18.22 -3.88 -12.09
N ILE A 117 -18.99 -4.57 -11.25
CA ILE A 117 -19.67 -5.82 -11.62
C ILE A 117 -20.79 -5.56 -12.62
N VAL A 118 -21.66 -4.57 -12.37
CA VAL A 118 -22.77 -4.22 -13.27
C VAL A 118 -22.27 -3.79 -14.65
N ARG A 119 -21.11 -3.11 -14.70
CA ARG A 119 -20.45 -2.71 -15.96
C ARG A 119 -19.63 -3.83 -16.61
N GLU A 120 -19.65 -5.04 -16.07
CA GLU A 120 -18.86 -6.19 -16.56
C GLU A 120 -17.33 -5.95 -16.59
N ILE A 121 -16.83 -4.95 -15.81
CA ILE A 121 -15.40 -4.67 -15.67
C ILE A 121 -14.75 -5.74 -14.76
N LEU A 122 -15.48 -6.16 -13.74
CA LEU A 122 -15.09 -7.25 -12.84
C LEU A 122 -16.10 -8.40 -12.91
N PRO A 123 -15.63 -9.66 -12.84
CA PRO A 123 -16.51 -10.80 -12.77
C PRO A 123 -17.27 -10.80 -11.43
N GLU A 124 -18.42 -11.47 -11.41
CA GLU A 124 -19.15 -11.69 -10.16
C GLU A 124 -18.28 -12.43 -9.13
N PRO A 125 -18.20 -11.93 -7.88
CA PRO A 125 -17.38 -12.56 -6.85
C PRO A 125 -17.97 -13.91 -6.44
N LYS A 126 -17.11 -14.93 -6.39
CA LYS A 126 -17.44 -16.24 -5.80
C LYS A 126 -16.99 -16.25 -4.35
N TYR A 127 -17.95 -16.31 -3.44
CA TYR A 127 -17.64 -16.39 -2.00
C TYR A 127 -17.45 -17.84 -1.58
N VAL A 128 -16.32 -18.16 -0.98
CA VAL A 128 -16.06 -19.44 -0.35
C VAL A 128 -15.84 -19.17 1.14
N ILE A 129 -16.74 -19.68 1.97
CA ILE A 129 -16.60 -19.60 3.41
C ILE A 129 -15.85 -20.85 3.89
N ALA A 130 -14.62 -20.66 4.34
CA ALA A 130 -13.84 -21.71 4.99
C ALA A 130 -13.85 -21.49 6.51
N MET A 131 -14.40 -22.44 7.27
CA MET A 131 -14.36 -22.40 8.72
C MET A 131 -13.17 -23.22 9.21
N TYR A 132 -12.21 -22.55 9.87
CA TYR A 132 -11.09 -23.19 10.50
C TYR A 132 -11.29 -23.26 12.02
N SER A 133 -11.10 -24.43 12.60
CA SER A 133 -11.05 -24.59 14.05
C SER A 133 -9.59 -24.66 14.49
N TYR A 134 -9.09 -23.61 15.09
CA TYR A 134 -7.72 -23.54 15.62
C TYR A 134 -7.50 -24.42 16.87
N LYS A 135 -8.56 -24.95 17.49
CA LYS A 135 -8.43 -25.72 18.75
C LYS A 135 -7.48 -26.90 18.63
N LYS A 136 -7.60 -27.72 17.57
CA LYS A 136 -6.72 -28.88 17.35
C LYS A 136 -5.27 -28.49 17.09
N GLU A 137 -5.04 -27.42 16.33
CA GLU A 137 -3.69 -26.94 16.03
C GLU A 137 -3.04 -26.30 17.25
N LEU A 138 -3.79 -25.54 18.05
CA LEU A 138 -3.34 -24.99 19.34
C LEU A 138 -2.97 -26.10 20.34
N GLU A 139 -3.77 -27.15 20.43
CA GLU A 139 -3.45 -28.31 21.28
C GLU A 139 -2.20 -29.05 20.81
N GLN A 140 -2.02 -29.20 19.50
CA GLN A 140 -0.81 -29.81 18.94
C GLN A 140 0.43 -28.92 19.17
N LEU A 141 0.31 -27.61 19.00
CA LEU A 141 1.38 -26.65 19.30
C LEU A 141 1.73 -26.64 20.80
N LYS A 142 0.73 -26.64 21.68
CA LYS A 142 0.96 -26.77 23.14
C LYS A 142 1.71 -28.02 23.48
N LYS A 143 1.30 -29.19 22.97
CA LYS A 143 2.01 -30.49 23.18
C LYS A 143 3.44 -30.46 22.64
N ARG A 144 3.70 -29.81 21.50
CA ARG A 144 5.06 -29.65 20.97
C ARG A 144 5.93 -28.76 21.84
N ILE A 145 5.38 -27.65 22.36
CA ILE A 145 6.09 -26.74 23.28
C ILE A 145 6.38 -27.43 24.60
N GLU A 146 5.42 -28.16 25.17
CA GLU A 146 5.58 -28.93 26.40
C GLU A 146 6.63 -30.08 26.24
N GLY A 147 6.75 -30.65 25.03
CA GLY A 147 7.76 -31.65 24.69
C GLY A 147 9.17 -31.11 24.43
N LEU A 148 9.31 -29.80 24.21
CA LEU A 148 10.60 -29.13 24.14
C LEU A 148 10.99 -28.73 25.57
N SER A 149 11.99 -29.42 26.16
CA SER A 149 12.50 -29.21 27.53
C SER A 149 13.11 -27.81 27.73
N ASN A 150 12.37 -26.75 27.48
CA ASN A 150 12.78 -25.36 27.69
C ASN A 150 11.73 -24.64 28.54
N PRO A 151 11.92 -24.51 29.87
CA PRO A 151 10.92 -23.99 30.80
C PRO A 151 10.64 -22.47 30.68
N GLY A 152 11.18 -21.81 29.67
CA GLY A 152 11.08 -20.34 29.51
C GLY A 152 10.01 -19.82 28.55
N LEU A 153 9.25 -20.67 27.85
CA LEU A 153 8.20 -20.25 26.92
C LEU A 153 6.82 -20.67 27.45
N VAL A 154 6.39 -20.03 28.52
CA VAL A 154 4.99 -20.06 28.94
C VAL A 154 4.28 -18.95 28.19
N LEU A 155 3.44 -19.31 27.21
CA LEU A 155 2.50 -18.38 26.62
C LEU A 155 1.46 -18.03 27.70
N GLU A 156 1.51 -16.80 28.26
CA GLU A 156 0.46 -16.26 29.09
C GLU A 156 -0.80 -16.13 28.21
N ASN A 157 -1.88 -16.76 28.69
CA ASN A 157 -3.20 -16.61 28.09
C ASN A 157 -3.81 -15.32 28.65
N GLU A 158 -4.05 -14.34 27.80
CA GLU A 158 -5.11 -13.35 27.93
C GLU A 158 -6.16 -13.54 26.83
#